data_de9b43505a4125469082058cc3ff43ff
#
_entry.id   de9b43505a4125469082058cc3ff43ff
#
_cell.length_a   1.000
_cell.length_b   1.000
_cell.length_c   1.000
_cell.angle_alpha   90.00
_cell.angle_beta   90.00
_cell.angle_gamma   90.00
#
_symmetry.space_group_name_H-M   'P 1'
#
loop_
_entity.id
_entity.type
_entity.pdbx_description
1 polymer ?
#
loop_
_entity_poly.entity_id
_entity_poly.type
_entity_poly.pdbx_seq_one_letter_code
_entity_poly.pdbx_strand_id
1 'polypeptide(L)' 'MIEWKKTSEVLPPENKIVLTKIDDEKGCRNETLLYRQGNLWFLADGDMYVYYTPTHWKYGVI' A
#
# COMPACT_ATOMS: atom_id res chain seq x y z
N MET A 1 -10.69 -9.98 11.98
CA MET A 1 -10.17 -8.61 11.98
C MET A 1 -8.99 -8.51 11.03
N ILE A 2 -8.97 -7.48 10.21
CA ILE A 2 -7.90 -7.29 9.23
C ILE A 2 -6.81 -6.44 9.86
N GLU A 3 -5.59 -6.96 9.84
CA GLU A 3 -4.46 -6.27 10.43
C GLU A 3 -3.52 -5.75 9.36
N TRP A 4 -2.85 -4.66 9.69
CA TRP A 4 -1.82 -4.12 8.81
C TRP A 4 -0.66 -5.11 8.69
N LYS A 5 -0.16 -5.26 7.47
CA LYS A 5 1.01 -6.09 7.19
C LYS A 5 2.14 -5.20 6.76
N LYS A 6 3.36 -5.57 7.13
CA LYS A 6 4.54 -4.80 6.73
C LYS A 6 4.97 -5.20 5.34
N THR A 7 5.17 -4.22 4.47
CA THR A 7 5.63 -4.51 3.12
C THR A 7 7.01 -5.15 3.10
N SER A 8 7.80 -4.91 4.14
CA SER A 8 9.12 -5.52 4.23
C SER A 8 9.06 -6.99 4.55
N GLU A 9 7.92 -7.49 5.00
CA GLU A 9 7.76 -8.89 5.37
C GLU A 9 6.94 -9.66 4.35
N VAL A 10 5.91 -9.03 3.81
CA VAL A 10 5.04 -9.68 2.85
C VAL A 10 4.45 -8.61 1.94
N LEU A 11 4.41 -8.89 0.65
CA LEU A 11 3.83 -7.97 -0.34
C LEU A 11 2.43 -8.44 -0.71
N PRO A 12 1.54 -7.51 -1.04
CA PRO A 12 0.23 -7.90 -1.54
C PRO A 12 0.36 -8.53 -2.91
N PRO A 13 -0.64 -9.32 -3.31
CA PRO A 13 -0.66 -9.83 -4.69
C PRO A 13 -0.62 -8.68 -5.69
N GLU A 14 0.01 -8.90 -6.82
CA GLU A 14 0.07 -7.87 -7.84
C GLU A 14 -1.31 -7.56 -8.38
N ASN A 15 -1.54 -6.30 -8.69
CA ASN A 15 -2.80 -5.81 -9.27
C ASN A 15 -3.99 -5.89 -8.33
N LYS A 16 -3.75 -6.17 -7.05
CA LYS A 16 -4.83 -6.19 -6.06
C LYS A 16 -4.84 -4.84 -5.35
N ILE A 17 -5.98 -4.18 -5.36
CA ILE A 17 -6.13 -2.89 -4.68
C ILE A 17 -6.18 -3.14 -3.18
N VAL A 18 -5.28 -2.48 -2.46
CA VAL A 18 -5.17 -2.62 -1.01
C VAL A 18 -5.03 -1.24 -0.39
N LEU A 19 -5.39 -1.15 0.87
CA LEU A 19 -5.18 0.10 1.62
C LEU A 19 -3.74 0.11 2.11
N THR A 20 -3.06 1.23 1.89
CA THR A 20 -1.65 1.36 2.24
C THR A 20 -1.43 2.59 3.09
N LYS A 21 -0.32 2.62 3.78
CA LYS A 21 0.07 3.79 4.55
C LYS A 21 1.58 3.81 4.73
N ILE A 22 2.08 4.97 5.14
CA ILE A 22 3.45 5.10 5.61
C ILE A 22 3.36 5.35 7.11
N ASP A 23 3.96 4.46 7.87
CA ASP A 23 3.92 4.54 9.33
C ASP A 23 5.34 4.32 9.84
N ASP A 24 6.01 5.42 10.16
CA ASP A 24 7.38 5.37 10.62
C ASP A 24 7.53 6.31 11.81
N GLU A 25 8.78 6.61 12.18
CA GLU A 25 9.03 7.43 13.36
C GLU A 25 8.48 8.84 13.23
N LYS A 26 8.16 9.26 12.03
CA LYS A 26 7.58 10.58 11.80
C LYS A 26 6.06 10.57 11.84
N GLY A 27 5.46 9.41 12.05
CA GLY A 27 4.03 9.31 12.16
C GLY A 27 3.42 8.52 11.01
N CYS A 28 2.10 8.44 11.05
CA CYS A 28 1.32 7.69 10.06
C CYS A 28 0.74 8.69 9.06
N ARG A 29 0.97 8.44 7.77
CA ARG A 29 0.50 9.36 6.73
C ARG A 29 0.31 8.63 5.42
N ASN A 30 -0.25 9.33 4.44
CA ASN A 30 -0.46 8.81 3.07
C ASN A 30 -1.29 7.54 3.05
N GLU A 31 -2.34 7.52 3.86
CA GLU A 31 -3.24 6.38 3.87
C GLU A 31 -4.08 6.45 2.60
N THR A 32 -3.87 5.52 1.69
CA THR A 32 -4.54 5.56 0.41
C THR A 32 -4.59 4.19 -0.22
N LEU A 33 -5.47 4.03 -1.20
CA LEU A 33 -5.63 2.76 -1.91
C LEU A 33 -4.66 2.71 -3.07
N LEU A 34 -3.87 1.66 -3.12
CA LEU A 34 -2.88 1.45 -4.17
C LEU A 34 -2.92 -0.01 -4.62
N TYR A 35 -2.36 -0.27 -5.80
CA TYR A 35 -2.07 -1.63 -6.21
C TYR A 35 -0.62 -1.71 -6.65
N ARG A 36 -0.03 -2.89 -6.54
CA ARG A 36 1.40 -3.08 -6.82
C ARG A 36 1.60 -3.80 -8.14
N GLN A 37 2.59 -3.35 -8.88
CA GLN A 37 3.08 -4.08 -10.05
C GLN A 37 4.59 -4.10 -9.94
N GLY A 38 5.15 -5.28 -9.66
CA GLY A 38 6.58 -5.39 -9.45
C GLY A 38 7.02 -4.53 -8.27
N ASN A 39 7.89 -3.57 -8.52
CA ASN A 39 8.39 -2.69 -7.48
C ASN A 39 7.68 -1.34 -7.46
N LEU A 40 6.64 -1.17 -8.24
CA LEU A 40 5.94 0.10 -8.33
C LEU A 40 4.57 -0.01 -7.69
N TRP A 41 4.11 1.10 -7.14
CA TRP A 41 2.80 1.20 -6.51
C TRP A 41 2.00 2.24 -7.25
N PHE A 42 0.80 1.88 -7.68
CA PHE A 42 -0.05 2.72 -8.51
C PHE A 42 -1.29 3.15 -7.77
N LEU A 43 -1.75 4.35 -8.09
CA LEU A 43 -3.02 4.84 -7.55
C LEU A 43 -4.16 3.96 -8.05
N ALA A 44 -5.10 3.65 -7.16
CA ALA A 44 -6.17 2.71 -7.49
C ALA A 44 -7.08 3.22 -8.59
N ASP A 45 -7.18 4.54 -8.75
CA ASP A 45 -8.11 5.12 -9.70
C ASP A 45 -7.45 5.60 -10.99
N GLY A 46 -6.23 5.16 -11.28
CA GLY A 46 -5.58 5.62 -12.49
C GLY A 46 -4.32 4.86 -12.82
N ASP A 47 -3.55 5.45 -13.72
CA ASP A 47 -2.30 4.85 -14.19
C ASP A 47 -1.08 5.50 -13.57
N MET A 48 -1.29 6.43 -12.66
CA MET A 48 -0.18 7.14 -12.03
C MET A 48 0.41 6.29 -10.91
N TYR A 49 1.71 6.28 -10.81
CA TYR A 49 2.37 5.61 -9.72
C TYR A 49 2.92 6.63 -8.73
N VAL A 50 3.11 6.17 -7.48
CA VAL A 50 3.63 7.04 -6.43
C VAL A 50 5.13 6.85 -6.34
N TYR A 51 5.81 7.87 -5.79
CA TYR A 51 7.27 7.85 -5.71
C TYR A 51 7.79 7.30 -4.40
N TYR A 52 6.93 6.63 -3.65
CA TYR A 52 7.34 6.08 -2.37
C TYR A 52 6.85 4.64 -2.27
N THR A 53 7.42 3.90 -1.33
CA THR A 53 6.97 2.56 -1.03
C THR A 53 6.24 2.60 0.30
N PRO A 54 4.97 2.19 0.35
CA PRO A 54 4.26 2.17 1.63
C PRO A 54 4.96 1.22 2.60
N THR A 55 4.88 1.53 3.88
CA THR A 55 5.46 0.66 4.89
C THR A 55 4.50 -0.45 5.30
N HIS A 56 3.19 -0.20 5.17
CA HIS A 56 2.16 -1.15 5.60
C HIS A 56 1.03 -1.19 4.60
N TRP A 57 0.34 -2.32 4.57
CA TRP A 57 -0.81 -2.50 3.71
C TRP A 57 -1.78 -3.47 4.36
N LYS A 58 -3.02 -3.43 3.94
CA LYS A 58 -4.00 -4.42 4.38
C LYS A 58 -5.12 -4.51 3.33
N TYR A 59 -5.84 -5.61 3.37
CA TYR A 59 -7.03 -5.77 2.54
C TYR A 59 -8.13 -4.94 3.18
N GLY A 60 -8.23 -3.71 2.76
CA GLY A 60 -9.14 -2.82 3.43
C GLY A 60 -10.23 -2.30 2.57
N VAL A 61 -10.39 -2.92 1.45
CA VAL A 61 -11.37 -2.43 0.52
C VAL A 61 -12.66 -3.13 0.76
N ILE A 62 -13.52 -2.52 1.39
CA ILE A 62 -14.87 -2.99 1.52
C ILE A 62 -15.13 -4.44 1.30
#